data_6e51620fd4a6a29e7e45838a31d399d4
#
_entry.id   6e51620fd4a6a29e7e45838a31d399d4
#
_cell.length_a   1.000
_cell.length_b   1.000
_cell.length_c   1.000
_cell.angle_alpha   90.00
_cell.angle_beta   90.00
_cell.angle_gamma   90.00
#
_symmetry.space_group_name_H-M   'P 1'
#
loop_
_entity.id
_entity.type
_entity.pdbx_description
1 polymer ?
#
loop_
_entity_poly.entity_id
_entity_poly.type
_entity_poly.pdbx_seq_one_letter_code
_entity_poly.pdbx_strand_id
1 'polypeptide(L)'
;LVILVLGVSCEKQQDTIVFRYSNSQPKAALRSQSMLFFEKELEKRTQRRIQVELYFGGVLGNERELMDFVTMGVLQGTRGAYYADANPKFQLFTLPFLVDDWDQALRLMQSEFTADINREAKERGFHIPATGISQGFRAHTNSKLPITHPDDLKGLKMRVPPQEVYLRTAQAF
;
A
#
# COMPACT_ATOMS: atom_id res chain seq x y z
N LEU A 1 -5.82 -67.08 0.48
CA LEU A 1 -5.08 -66.05 -0.26
C LEU A 1 -5.83 -64.72 -0.07
N VAL A 2 -5.32 -63.85 0.84
CA VAL A 2 -5.91 -62.49 1.05
C VAL A 2 -5.19 -61.54 0.15
N ILE A 3 -5.89 -60.96 -0.84
CA ILE A 3 -5.38 -59.93 -1.72
C ILE A 3 -5.63 -58.58 -1.05
N LEU A 4 -4.55 -57.95 -0.52
CA LEU A 4 -4.57 -56.62 0.01
C LEU A 4 -4.54 -55.61 -1.14
N VAL A 5 -5.68 -54.99 -1.47
CA VAL A 5 -5.74 -53.92 -2.46
C VAL A 5 -5.29 -52.60 -1.77
N LEU A 6 -4.04 -52.23 -1.99
CA LEU A 6 -3.53 -50.90 -1.63
C LEU A 6 -4.14 -49.88 -2.58
N GLY A 7 -5.20 -49.19 -2.13
CA GLY A 7 -5.74 -48.01 -2.83
C GLY A 7 -4.72 -46.90 -2.80
N VAL A 8 -4.02 -46.64 -3.89
CA VAL A 8 -3.25 -45.44 -4.09
C VAL A 8 -4.23 -44.27 -4.26
N SER A 9 -4.49 -43.53 -3.18
CA SER A 9 -5.22 -42.27 -3.26
C SER A 9 -4.31 -41.28 -3.99
N CYS A 10 -4.61 -41.04 -5.25
CA CYS A 10 -3.96 -39.96 -6.00
C CYS A 10 -4.54 -38.63 -5.48
N GLU A 11 -3.90 -38.08 -4.45
CA GLU A 11 -4.20 -36.74 -3.95
C GLU A 11 -3.86 -35.76 -5.07
N LYS A 12 -4.89 -35.17 -5.65
CA LYS A 12 -4.73 -34.20 -6.73
C LYS A 12 -3.92 -33.04 -6.18
N GLN A 13 -2.65 -32.94 -6.58
CA GLN A 13 -1.78 -31.84 -6.21
C GLN A 13 -2.47 -30.54 -6.66
N GLN A 14 -2.99 -29.79 -5.72
CA GLN A 14 -3.65 -28.51 -6.00
C GLN A 14 -2.57 -27.53 -6.43
N ASP A 15 -2.67 -26.99 -7.64
CA ASP A 15 -1.75 -25.97 -8.14
C ASP A 15 -1.72 -24.79 -7.16
N THR A 16 -0.57 -24.58 -6.55
CA THR A 16 -0.37 -23.46 -5.60
C THR A 16 -0.15 -22.18 -6.37
N ILE A 17 -0.92 -21.16 -6.04
CA ILE A 17 -0.77 -19.81 -6.60
C ILE A 17 0.15 -19.02 -5.68
N VAL A 18 1.21 -18.45 -6.22
CA VAL A 18 2.12 -17.55 -5.47
C VAL A 18 1.64 -16.12 -5.64
N PHE A 19 1.37 -15.44 -4.50
CA PHE A 19 0.99 -14.04 -4.44
C PHE A 19 2.18 -13.22 -3.90
N ARG A 20 2.94 -12.59 -4.79
CA ARG A 20 4.06 -11.72 -4.44
C ARG A 20 3.54 -10.34 -4.08
N TYR A 21 3.84 -9.91 -2.84
CA TYR A 21 3.32 -8.68 -2.27
C TYR A 21 4.43 -7.87 -1.61
N SER A 22 4.61 -6.63 -2.01
CA SER A 22 5.74 -5.79 -1.60
C SER A 22 5.34 -4.43 -1.05
N ASN A 23 6.22 -3.84 -0.24
CA ASN A 23 6.21 -2.42 0.10
C ASN A 23 7.63 -1.89 0.35
N SER A 24 7.77 -0.56 0.33
CA SER A 24 9.02 0.15 0.55
C SER A 24 9.40 0.33 2.04
N GLN A 25 8.50 -0.02 2.97
CA GLN A 25 8.69 0.21 4.41
C GLN A 25 9.39 -0.98 5.10
N PRO A 26 10.15 -0.72 6.17
CA PRO A 26 10.74 -1.80 6.98
C PRO A 26 9.67 -2.75 7.55
N LYS A 27 10.06 -4.00 7.80
CA LYS A 27 9.15 -5.03 8.32
C LYS A 27 8.43 -4.62 9.63
N ALA A 28 9.08 -3.83 10.48
CA ALA A 28 8.50 -3.34 11.74
C ALA A 28 7.44 -2.24 11.57
N ALA A 29 7.34 -1.61 10.40
CA ALA A 29 6.36 -0.55 10.17
C ALA A 29 4.92 -1.08 10.18
N LEU A 30 3.96 -0.26 10.65
CA LEU A 30 2.53 -0.64 10.72
C LEU A 30 1.98 -1.13 9.38
N ARG A 31 2.41 -0.51 8.28
CA ARG A 31 2.05 -0.94 6.92
C ARG A 31 2.49 -2.38 6.67
N SER A 32 3.70 -2.72 7.01
CA SER A 32 4.25 -4.07 6.85
C SER A 32 3.59 -5.09 7.78
N GLN A 33 3.26 -4.69 9.02
CA GLN A 33 2.51 -5.54 9.95
C GLN A 33 1.13 -5.91 9.40
N SER A 34 0.43 -4.99 8.74
CA SER A 34 -0.84 -5.30 8.09
C SER A 34 -0.70 -6.28 6.92
N MET A 35 0.45 -6.32 6.25
CA MET A 35 0.72 -7.30 5.19
C MET A 35 0.97 -8.70 5.77
N LEU A 36 1.63 -8.81 6.92
CA LEU A 36 1.77 -10.08 7.64
C LEU A 36 0.41 -10.62 8.09
N PHE A 37 -0.49 -9.74 8.52
CA PHE A 37 -1.87 -10.15 8.82
C PHE A 37 -2.61 -10.62 7.57
N PHE A 38 -2.47 -9.91 6.45
CA PHE A 38 -3.06 -10.29 5.16
C PHE A 38 -2.55 -11.67 4.70
N GLU A 39 -1.24 -11.91 4.73
CA GLU A 39 -0.62 -13.20 4.42
C GLU A 39 -1.28 -14.33 5.22
N LYS A 40 -1.27 -14.20 6.55
CA LYS A 40 -1.84 -15.20 7.45
C LYS A 40 -3.32 -15.51 7.15
N GLU A 41 -4.13 -14.46 6.96
CA GLU A 41 -5.56 -14.63 6.70
C GLU A 41 -5.85 -15.18 5.31
N LEU A 42 -5.11 -14.76 4.29
CA LEU A 42 -5.29 -15.24 2.92
C LEU A 42 -4.89 -16.71 2.80
N GLU A 43 -3.73 -17.09 3.33
CA GLU A 43 -3.28 -18.49 3.33
C GLU A 43 -4.25 -19.39 4.10
N LYS A 44 -4.72 -18.95 5.28
CA LYS A 44 -5.71 -19.68 6.08
C LYS A 44 -7.03 -19.86 5.30
N ARG A 45 -7.58 -18.79 4.74
CA ARG A 45 -8.89 -18.82 4.05
C ARG A 45 -8.87 -19.61 2.75
N THR A 46 -7.71 -19.69 2.12
CA THR A 46 -7.52 -20.46 0.89
C THR A 46 -6.99 -21.88 1.13
N GLN A 47 -6.86 -22.29 2.39
CA GLN A 47 -6.26 -23.58 2.76
C GLN A 47 -4.86 -23.75 2.10
N ARG A 48 -4.07 -22.67 2.09
CA ARG A 48 -2.75 -22.54 1.45
C ARG A 48 -2.74 -22.79 -0.07
N ARG A 49 -3.88 -22.75 -0.72
CA ARG A 49 -3.94 -22.74 -2.18
C ARG A 49 -3.32 -21.49 -2.77
N ILE A 50 -3.38 -20.36 -2.03
CA ILE A 50 -2.61 -19.15 -2.31
C ILE A 50 -1.54 -19.04 -1.22
N GLN A 51 -0.28 -18.94 -1.63
CA GLN A 51 0.85 -18.67 -0.76
C GLN A 51 1.35 -17.25 -1.00
N VAL A 52 1.62 -16.50 0.08
CA VAL A 52 2.02 -15.10 -0.02
C VAL A 52 3.51 -14.97 0.21
N GLU A 53 4.22 -14.36 -0.74
CA GLU A 53 5.62 -13.98 -0.60
C GLU A 53 5.69 -12.48 -0.31
N LEU A 54 6.20 -12.11 0.87
CA LEU A 54 6.29 -10.72 1.32
C LEU A 54 7.69 -10.15 1.14
N TYR A 55 7.76 -8.96 0.55
CA TYR A 55 8.99 -8.20 0.33
C TYR A 55 8.88 -6.83 1.00
N PHE A 56 9.81 -6.54 1.94
CA PHE A 56 9.82 -5.33 2.75
C PHE A 56 11.06 -4.47 2.51
N GLY A 57 11.03 -3.21 2.99
CA GLY A 57 12.20 -2.35 3.03
C GLY A 57 12.69 -1.87 1.68
N GLY A 58 11.85 -1.94 0.65
CA GLY A 58 12.22 -1.49 -0.69
C GLY A 58 13.24 -2.38 -1.40
N VAL A 59 13.38 -3.65 -1.00
CA VAL A 59 14.32 -4.60 -1.64
C VAL A 59 14.04 -4.84 -3.12
N LEU A 60 12.79 -4.61 -3.56
CA LEU A 60 12.39 -4.69 -4.96
C LEU A 60 12.27 -3.31 -5.63
N GLY A 61 12.58 -2.23 -4.91
CA GLY A 61 12.51 -0.87 -5.43
C GLY A 61 11.65 0.08 -4.59
N ASN A 62 11.55 1.31 -5.05
CA ASN A 62 10.70 2.36 -4.46
C ASN A 62 9.22 2.16 -4.83
N GLU A 63 8.32 2.95 -4.22
CA GLU A 63 6.88 2.79 -4.40
C GLU A 63 6.41 2.93 -5.86
N ARG A 64 7.09 3.72 -6.70
CA ARG A 64 6.77 3.85 -8.13
C ARG A 64 7.16 2.59 -8.88
N GLU A 65 8.38 2.11 -8.68
CA GLU A 65 8.87 0.87 -9.31
C GLU A 65 7.99 -0.33 -8.93
N LEU A 66 7.52 -0.39 -7.69
CA LEU A 66 6.59 -1.44 -7.26
C LEU A 66 5.24 -1.37 -7.99
N MET A 67 4.72 -0.16 -8.29
CA MET A 67 3.51 -0.01 -9.12
C MET A 67 3.75 -0.47 -10.55
N ASP A 68 4.90 -0.14 -11.13
CA ASP A 68 5.29 -0.61 -12.46
C ASP A 68 5.35 -2.14 -12.51
N PHE A 69 5.91 -2.78 -11.49
CA PHE A 69 5.95 -4.26 -11.38
C PHE A 69 4.57 -4.89 -11.25
N VAL A 70 3.63 -4.25 -10.55
CA VAL A 70 2.23 -4.71 -10.51
C VAL A 70 1.60 -4.58 -11.89
N THR A 71 1.81 -3.48 -12.59
CA THR A 71 1.28 -3.26 -13.94
C THR A 71 1.81 -4.28 -14.94
N MET A 72 3.08 -4.68 -14.79
CA MET A 72 3.71 -5.71 -15.63
C MET A 72 3.35 -7.14 -15.20
N GLY A 73 2.64 -7.33 -14.08
CA GLY A 73 2.30 -8.66 -13.56
C GLY A 73 3.45 -9.40 -12.86
N VAL A 74 4.58 -8.73 -12.63
CA VAL A 74 5.73 -9.28 -11.89
C VAL A 74 5.38 -9.46 -10.42
N LEU A 75 4.66 -8.50 -9.84
CA LEU A 75 4.05 -8.56 -8.53
C LEU A 75 2.53 -8.69 -8.66
N GLN A 76 1.92 -9.47 -7.77
CA GLN A 76 0.46 -9.57 -7.68
C GLN A 76 -0.14 -8.41 -6.90
N GLY A 77 0.67 -7.71 -6.09
CA GLY A 77 0.22 -6.55 -5.36
C GLY A 77 1.34 -5.74 -4.73
N THR A 78 1.03 -4.49 -4.42
CA THR A 78 1.87 -3.62 -3.61
C THR A 78 1.02 -2.89 -2.58
N ARG A 79 1.60 -2.63 -1.41
CA ARG A 79 1.00 -1.76 -0.40
C ARG A 79 1.84 -0.49 -0.28
N GLY A 80 1.42 0.52 -0.98
CA GLY A 80 2.16 1.77 -1.09
C GLY A 80 1.27 2.99 -0.84
N ALA A 81 1.81 4.16 -1.14
CA ALA A 81 1.11 5.44 -1.15
C ALA A 81 1.08 6.09 -2.54
N TYR A 82 1.52 5.39 -3.57
CA TYR A 82 1.64 5.91 -4.92
C TYR A 82 0.51 5.40 -5.82
N TYR A 83 -0.73 5.85 -5.53
CA TYR A 83 -1.91 5.32 -6.21
C TYR A 83 -2.41 6.20 -7.36
N ALA A 84 -1.73 7.30 -7.68
CA ALA A 84 -2.16 8.20 -8.75
C ALA A 84 -2.21 7.53 -10.13
N ASP A 85 -1.34 6.53 -10.35
CA ASP A 85 -1.34 5.75 -11.60
C ASP A 85 -2.57 4.84 -11.70
N ALA A 86 -3.06 4.34 -10.56
CA ALA A 86 -4.30 3.57 -10.50
C ALA A 86 -5.55 4.45 -10.65
N ASN A 87 -5.55 5.61 -10.00
CA ASN A 87 -6.58 6.65 -10.16
C ASN A 87 -6.03 8.01 -9.69
N PRO A 88 -5.95 9.03 -10.56
CA PRO A 88 -5.46 10.37 -10.19
C PRO A 88 -6.19 11.00 -9.00
N LYS A 89 -7.44 10.64 -8.75
CA LYS A 89 -8.24 11.13 -7.62
C LYS A 89 -7.63 10.75 -6.26
N PHE A 90 -6.77 9.71 -6.18
CA PHE A 90 -6.03 9.41 -4.95
C PHE A 90 -5.12 10.55 -4.49
N GLN A 91 -4.73 11.47 -5.36
CA GLN A 91 -3.98 12.66 -4.97
C GLN A 91 -4.77 13.56 -4.02
N LEU A 92 -6.11 13.51 -4.03
CA LEU A 92 -6.95 14.26 -3.09
C LEU A 92 -6.61 13.93 -1.63
N PHE A 93 -6.29 12.66 -1.33
CA PHE A 93 -5.90 12.24 0.03
C PHE A 93 -4.52 12.75 0.48
N THR A 94 -3.79 13.43 -0.40
CA THR A 94 -2.48 14.03 -0.10
C THR A 94 -2.55 15.56 0.08
N LEU A 95 -3.74 16.14 -0.08
CA LEU A 95 -3.93 17.57 0.14
C LEU A 95 -3.67 17.93 1.60
N PRO A 96 -2.98 19.05 1.86
CA PRO A 96 -2.80 19.55 3.21
C PRO A 96 -4.15 19.97 3.80
N PHE A 97 -4.30 19.80 5.12
CA PHE A 97 -5.48 20.23 5.88
C PHE A 97 -6.82 19.61 5.40
N LEU A 98 -6.77 18.47 4.72
CA LEU A 98 -7.97 17.77 4.24
C LEU A 98 -8.82 17.25 5.41
N VAL A 99 -8.20 16.86 6.49
CA VAL A 99 -8.82 16.36 7.72
C VAL A 99 -8.07 16.91 8.93
N ASP A 100 -8.79 17.15 10.02
CA ASP A 100 -8.24 17.75 11.24
C ASP A 100 -7.83 16.70 12.28
N ASP A 101 -8.49 15.55 12.28
CA ASP A 101 -8.30 14.50 13.26
C ASP A 101 -8.41 13.07 12.69
N TRP A 102 -8.13 12.09 13.54
CA TRP A 102 -8.21 10.69 13.17
C TRP A 102 -9.62 10.20 12.83
N ASP A 103 -10.63 10.72 13.51
CA ASP A 103 -12.01 10.29 13.29
C ASP A 103 -12.51 10.77 11.94
N GLN A 104 -12.18 12.01 11.56
CA GLN A 104 -12.44 12.52 10.22
C GLN A 104 -11.69 11.72 9.16
N ALA A 105 -10.41 11.41 9.39
CA ALA A 105 -9.61 10.62 8.48
C ALA A 105 -10.20 9.21 8.30
N LEU A 106 -10.62 8.55 9.37
CA LEU A 106 -11.27 7.23 9.29
C LEU A 106 -12.61 7.28 8.56
N ARG A 107 -13.45 8.29 8.85
CA ARG A 107 -14.73 8.48 8.13
C ARG A 107 -14.49 8.68 6.64
N LEU A 108 -13.48 9.48 6.26
CA LEU A 108 -13.13 9.69 4.86
C LEU A 108 -12.72 8.37 4.18
N MET A 109 -11.85 7.58 4.83
CA MET A 109 -11.40 6.29 4.27
C MET A 109 -12.54 5.27 4.13
N GLN A 110 -13.56 5.35 4.99
CA GLN A 110 -14.73 4.46 4.98
C GLN A 110 -15.91 5.01 4.16
N SER A 111 -15.77 6.20 3.58
CA SER A 111 -16.84 6.87 2.84
C SER A 111 -17.09 6.23 1.48
N GLU A 112 -18.31 6.43 0.96
CA GLU A 112 -18.68 6.06 -0.41
C GLU A 112 -17.78 6.77 -1.43
N PHE A 113 -17.36 8.00 -1.16
CA PHE A 113 -16.39 8.72 -1.98
C PHE A 113 -15.08 7.95 -2.18
N THR A 114 -14.52 7.41 -1.10
CA THR A 114 -13.31 6.57 -1.19
C THR A 114 -13.58 5.25 -1.89
N ALA A 115 -14.76 4.64 -1.65
CA ALA A 115 -15.16 3.42 -2.34
C ALA A 115 -15.32 3.64 -3.85
N ASP A 116 -15.85 4.77 -4.27
CA ASP A 116 -15.95 5.15 -5.69
C ASP A 116 -14.58 5.28 -6.35
N ILE A 117 -13.66 5.97 -5.71
CA ILE A 117 -12.28 6.12 -6.20
C ILE A 117 -11.61 4.74 -6.36
N ASN A 118 -11.82 3.83 -5.40
CA ASN A 118 -11.32 2.46 -5.48
C ASN A 118 -11.94 1.69 -6.66
N ARG A 119 -13.25 1.84 -6.90
CA ARG A 119 -13.96 1.21 -8.02
C ARG A 119 -13.46 1.71 -9.37
N GLU A 120 -13.31 3.01 -9.52
CA GLU A 120 -12.82 3.64 -10.76
C GLU A 120 -11.41 3.16 -11.16
N ALA A 121 -10.56 2.76 -10.20
CA ALA A 121 -9.24 2.23 -10.50
C ALA A 121 -9.29 0.96 -11.38
N LYS A 122 -10.42 0.21 -11.38
CA LYS A 122 -10.62 -0.97 -12.23
C LYS A 122 -10.59 -0.63 -13.71
N GLU A 123 -11.05 0.56 -14.10
CA GLU A 123 -11.04 1.03 -15.48
C GLU A 123 -9.60 1.18 -16.02
N ARG A 124 -8.64 1.31 -15.11
CA ARG A 124 -7.21 1.40 -15.40
C ARG A 124 -6.46 0.08 -15.14
N GLY A 125 -7.19 -1.01 -14.91
CA GLY A 125 -6.62 -2.34 -14.70
C GLY A 125 -6.15 -2.62 -13.26
N PHE A 126 -6.45 -1.74 -12.29
CA PHE A 126 -6.07 -1.94 -10.89
C PHE A 126 -7.26 -2.37 -10.04
N HIS A 127 -7.06 -3.36 -9.20
CA HIS A 127 -8.01 -3.73 -8.16
C HIS A 127 -7.52 -3.22 -6.81
N ILE A 128 -8.25 -2.29 -6.20
CA ILE A 128 -7.96 -1.73 -4.89
C ILE A 128 -9.02 -2.24 -3.92
N PRO A 129 -8.71 -3.29 -3.14
CA PRO A 129 -9.70 -3.90 -2.24
C PRO A 129 -10.01 -3.02 -1.03
N ALA A 130 -9.06 -2.20 -0.59
CA ALA A 130 -9.25 -1.28 0.52
C ALA A 130 -8.24 -0.13 0.48
N THR A 131 -8.68 1.05 0.93
CA THR A 131 -7.85 2.21 1.24
C THR A 131 -7.87 2.45 2.74
N GLY A 132 -6.74 2.78 3.33
CA GLY A 132 -6.63 2.97 4.77
C GLY A 132 -5.47 3.88 5.16
N ILE A 133 -5.43 4.23 6.44
CA ILE A 133 -4.40 5.06 7.05
C ILE A 133 -3.40 4.14 7.75
N SER A 134 -2.10 4.35 7.54
CA SER A 134 -1.05 3.53 8.14
C SER A 134 0.01 4.31 8.90
N GLN A 135 0.02 5.62 8.76
CA GLN A 135 0.97 6.53 9.40
C GLN A 135 0.24 7.80 9.77
N GLY A 136 0.67 8.50 10.81
CA GLY A 136 0.02 9.71 11.30
C GLY A 136 0.05 10.90 10.33
N PHE A 137 -0.39 12.03 10.83
CA PHE A 137 -0.31 13.29 10.12
C PHE A 137 1.15 13.63 9.81
N ARG A 138 1.36 14.33 8.69
CA ARG A 138 2.70 14.74 8.29
C ARG A 138 3.20 15.87 9.19
N ALA A 139 4.45 15.76 9.59
CA ALA A 139 5.17 16.80 10.27
C ALA A 139 6.43 17.16 9.47
N HIS A 140 6.81 18.44 9.51
CA HIS A 140 8.07 18.91 8.98
C HIS A 140 9.15 18.80 10.06
N THR A 141 10.28 18.21 9.73
CA THR A 141 11.44 18.12 10.63
C THR A 141 12.66 18.69 9.97
N ASN A 142 13.50 19.38 10.74
CA ASN A 142 14.79 19.87 10.32
C ASN A 142 15.77 19.93 11.51
N SER A 143 17.06 20.11 11.22
CA SER A 143 18.14 20.18 12.22
C SER A 143 18.65 21.61 12.45
N LYS A 144 18.03 22.65 11.88
CA LYS A 144 18.57 24.01 11.89
C LYS A 144 17.88 24.93 12.89
N LEU A 145 16.53 24.91 12.91
CA LEU A 145 15.74 25.82 13.74
C LEU A 145 14.36 25.22 14.08
N PRO A 146 13.72 25.66 15.18
CA PRO A 146 12.31 25.35 15.42
C PRO A 146 11.42 25.95 14.32
N ILE A 147 10.41 25.19 13.86
CA ILE A 147 9.40 25.68 12.92
C ILE A 147 8.15 25.99 13.74
N THR A 148 7.83 27.26 13.85
CA THR A 148 6.65 27.78 14.59
C THR A 148 5.71 28.56 13.69
N HIS A 149 6.22 29.06 12.57
CA HIS A 149 5.49 29.84 11.58
C HIS A 149 5.88 29.36 10.16
N PRO A 150 5.00 29.47 9.15
CA PRO A 150 5.34 29.12 7.75
C PRO A 150 6.61 29.82 7.22
N ASP A 151 6.87 31.05 7.65
CA ASP A 151 8.07 31.78 7.23
C ASP A 151 9.39 31.12 7.69
N ASP A 152 9.36 30.30 8.74
CA ASP A 152 10.52 29.55 9.21
C ASP A 152 10.98 28.47 8.21
N LEU A 153 10.13 28.13 7.24
CA LEU A 153 10.47 27.19 6.17
C LEU A 153 11.30 27.82 5.07
N LYS A 154 11.32 29.14 4.94
CA LYS A 154 12.04 29.85 3.88
C LYS A 154 13.56 29.57 3.95
N GLY A 155 14.11 29.18 2.81
CA GLY A 155 15.54 28.86 2.68
C GLY A 155 15.94 27.49 3.25
N LEU A 156 15.03 26.71 3.79
CA LEU A 156 15.29 25.32 4.16
C LEU A 156 15.27 24.41 2.92
N LYS A 157 16.26 23.52 2.83
CA LYS A 157 16.25 22.45 1.84
C LYS A 157 15.35 21.32 2.34
N MET A 158 14.16 21.21 1.77
CA MET A 158 13.18 20.21 2.16
C MET A 158 13.17 19.02 1.20
N ARG A 159 13.04 17.80 1.75
CA ARG A 159 12.74 16.59 0.96
C ARG A 159 11.24 16.32 1.02
N VAL A 160 10.61 16.24 -0.13
CA VAL A 160 9.22 15.84 -0.28
C VAL A 160 9.10 14.60 -1.19
N PRO A 161 8.00 13.83 -1.11
CA PRO A 161 7.73 12.79 -2.09
C PRO A 161 7.66 13.38 -3.52
N PRO A 162 8.08 12.65 -4.56
CA PRO A 162 8.14 13.14 -5.94
C PRO A 162 6.75 13.14 -6.61
N GLN A 163 5.77 13.77 -5.98
CA GLN A 163 4.43 13.97 -6.50
C GLN A 163 4.14 15.45 -6.57
N GLU A 164 3.44 15.89 -7.62
CA GLU A 164 3.16 17.30 -7.91
C GLU A 164 2.48 18.02 -6.74
N VAL A 165 1.53 17.36 -6.07
CA VAL A 165 0.82 17.94 -4.91
C VAL A 165 1.79 18.31 -3.79
N TYR A 166 2.75 17.44 -3.46
CA TYR A 166 3.73 17.74 -2.39
C TYR A 166 4.71 18.83 -2.79
N LEU A 167 5.12 18.86 -4.07
CA LEU A 167 6.00 19.91 -4.59
C LEU A 167 5.30 21.27 -4.53
N ARG A 168 4.06 21.35 -5.02
CA ARG A 168 3.28 22.60 -4.96
C ARG A 168 2.96 23.03 -3.54
N THR A 169 2.66 22.08 -2.65
CA THR A 169 2.46 22.38 -1.23
C THR A 169 3.72 22.99 -0.63
N ALA A 170 4.89 22.41 -0.88
CA ALA A 170 6.15 22.96 -0.37
C ALA A 170 6.53 24.32 -0.98
N GLN A 171 6.09 24.62 -2.19
CA GLN A 171 6.29 25.92 -2.84
C GLN A 171 5.33 27.00 -2.32
N ALA A 172 4.19 26.60 -1.77
CA ALA A 172 3.18 27.52 -1.26
C ALA A 172 3.51 28.04 0.16
N PHE A 173 4.43 27.38 0.88
CA PHE A 173 4.97 27.83 2.16
C PHE A 173 6.24 28.68 1.97
#